data_43b02759c364703dbd9ee216dafedef0
#
_entry.id   43b02759c364703dbd9ee216dafedef0
#
_cell.length_a   1.000
_cell.length_b   1.000
_cell.length_c   1.000
_cell.angle_alpha   90.00
_cell.angle_beta   90.00
_cell.angle_gamma   90.00
#
_symmetry.space_group_name_H-M   'P 1'
#
loop_
_entity.id
_entity.type
_entity.pdbx_description
1 polymer ?
#
loop_
_entity_poly.entity_id
_entity_poly.type
_entity_poly.pdbx_seq_one_letter_code
_entity_poly.pdbx_strand_id
1 'polypeptide(L)'
;MKPKFKLAALCALSALTACRTAHVGPSDSGGTLSAEVQYCASSGNAGDETVEVLVRNGTDSPVEFVRAELDGTELPRTASSAAKALKAFSFEGVGGKAKSRMSAQSPVAGARWWQLYPSPRIEAGGAAVFQLNFAEKSRPCELRLTEKGGRVLSVKVPRYVPPRRRIEFLAFSGDGRTLLLRHSKGAPPNRLSVNGRAADFRVLGAASESRPGAVVADLPEPVREGGPVLVELGFPDGARRFAFARAMLGVCTVAPSGWDGDFTPLPSAEREAYGFDETMRVYRLPYDVACDDTRAHSHGANARAVVAARQERLAKFSDGLCGVDFCTALYPSVWNIYSQMADAVIAKPYKLHWGVNLSRFLDEEDAFLGQVVRDVAPRPILWVPERFRKLRELDGAEYAVLAWCAMLRGVRGVRVHHWLNDPKDPFADNPGLADAVKGFNADFGRLRPRLERLLPAGESEDRAARVAVLEGWSGDDGVLMLVRNLRYDTGIDLETKRRIRPFAVSPIRDYALSYRLPKWLTPGAAVDALSGERLEGTATNGVFKVTVPELGSHRLIWIDNAKKEVGQ
;
A
#
# COMPACT_ATOMS: atom_id res chain seq x y z
N MET A 1 16.23 -5.16 -56.97
CA MET A 1 15.80 -3.76 -56.79
C MET A 1 15.42 -3.57 -55.34
N LYS A 2 16.24 -2.85 -54.55
CA LYS A 2 15.97 -2.47 -53.16
C LYS A 2 15.54 -1.01 -53.14
N PRO A 3 14.44 -0.59 -52.51
CA PRO A 3 14.22 0.80 -52.21
C PRO A 3 14.90 1.19 -50.90
N LYS A 4 15.68 2.26 -50.99
CA LYS A 4 16.37 2.92 -49.87
C LYS A 4 15.32 3.69 -49.06
N PHE A 5 15.19 3.37 -47.79
CA PHE A 5 14.56 4.26 -46.80
C PHE A 5 15.58 5.30 -46.36
N LYS A 6 15.37 6.54 -46.70
CA LYS A 6 16.05 7.70 -46.15
C LYS A 6 15.42 8.03 -44.79
N LEU A 7 16.26 8.00 -43.78
CA LEU A 7 15.98 8.40 -42.42
C LEU A 7 15.79 9.92 -42.38
N ALA A 8 14.61 10.40 -42.08
CA ALA A 8 14.35 11.77 -41.70
C ALA A 8 14.63 11.91 -40.19
N ALA A 9 15.87 12.18 -39.87
CA ALA A 9 16.29 12.64 -38.54
C ALA A 9 16.33 14.18 -38.60
N LEU A 10 15.23 14.82 -38.27
CA LEU A 10 15.17 16.26 -37.88
C LEU A 10 13.76 16.51 -37.34
N CYS A 11 13.67 16.77 -36.07
CA CYS A 11 12.62 17.43 -35.29
C CYS A 11 12.45 16.77 -33.91
N ALA A 12 13.50 16.74 -33.14
CA ALA A 12 13.43 16.38 -31.72
C ALA A 12 14.33 17.28 -30.86
N LEU A 13 14.42 18.56 -31.21
CA LEU A 13 15.18 19.53 -30.42
C LEU A 13 14.36 20.80 -30.23
N SER A 14 13.20 20.69 -29.58
CA SER A 14 12.48 21.88 -29.06
C SER A 14 11.29 21.48 -28.18
N ALA A 15 11.51 20.65 -27.18
CA ALA A 15 10.53 20.44 -26.10
C ALA A 15 11.24 20.16 -24.74
N LEU A 16 12.44 20.70 -24.58
CA LEU A 16 13.10 20.83 -23.30
C LEU A 16 12.82 22.22 -22.69
N THR A 17 11.60 22.69 -22.82
CA THR A 17 11.13 23.72 -21.90
C THR A 17 10.70 22.97 -20.65
N ALA A 18 11.69 22.79 -19.78
CA ALA A 18 11.51 22.38 -18.42
C ALA A 18 10.24 23.05 -17.87
N CYS A 19 9.30 22.27 -17.34
CA CYS A 19 8.46 22.72 -16.28
C CYS A 19 9.39 23.25 -15.16
N ARG A 20 9.79 24.49 -15.25
CA ARG A 20 10.22 25.26 -14.11
C ARG A 20 8.99 25.27 -13.20
N THR A 21 8.92 24.32 -12.27
CA THR A 21 8.22 24.54 -11.03
C THR A 21 8.60 25.94 -10.61
N ALA A 22 7.63 26.83 -10.48
CA ALA A 22 7.87 28.13 -9.92
C ALA A 22 8.58 27.88 -8.59
N HIS A 23 9.89 28.08 -8.58
CA HIS A 23 10.68 28.09 -7.37
C HIS A 23 10.20 29.29 -6.57
N VAL A 24 9.24 29.05 -5.71
CA VAL A 24 9.16 29.82 -4.48
C VAL A 24 10.31 29.26 -3.65
N GLY A 25 11.41 29.98 -3.60
CA GLY A 25 12.52 29.72 -2.70
C GLY A 25 12.00 29.53 -1.28
N PRO A 26 12.80 28.99 -0.35
CA PRO A 26 12.44 28.99 1.04
C PRO A 26 12.25 30.46 1.43
N SER A 27 10.99 30.94 1.36
CA SER A 27 10.63 32.22 1.90
C SER A 27 10.75 32.07 3.41
N ASP A 28 11.54 32.92 4.01
CA ASP A 28 11.46 33.20 5.43
C ASP A 28 9.99 33.22 5.81
N SER A 29 9.57 32.26 6.63
CA SER A 29 8.18 31.93 6.92
C SER A 29 7.58 32.92 7.91
N GLY A 30 7.38 34.15 7.48
CA GLY A 30 6.48 35.07 8.17
C GLY A 30 5.05 34.82 7.67
N GLY A 31 4.28 34.04 8.40
CA GLY A 31 2.82 34.16 8.44
C GLY A 31 2.01 33.95 7.15
N THR A 32 2.44 33.18 6.14
CA THR A 32 1.71 33.08 4.86
C THR A 32 1.14 31.69 4.58
N LEU A 33 -0.01 31.68 3.90
CA LEU A 33 -0.53 30.47 3.25
C LEU A 33 0.25 30.23 1.95
N SER A 34 0.63 28.98 1.70
CA SER A 34 1.28 28.58 0.46
C SER A 34 0.68 27.30 -0.10
N ALA A 35 0.81 27.11 -1.41
CA ALA A 35 0.37 25.91 -2.08
C ALA A 35 1.34 25.47 -3.14
N GLU A 36 1.55 24.15 -3.24
CA GLU A 36 2.43 23.52 -4.22
C GLU A 36 1.72 22.33 -4.87
N VAL A 37 1.70 22.30 -6.20
CA VAL A 37 1.02 21.24 -6.95
C VAL A 37 1.84 19.97 -6.96
N GLN A 38 1.20 18.88 -6.58
CA GLN A 38 1.73 17.53 -6.69
C GLN A 38 0.73 16.66 -7.45
N TYR A 39 1.20 15.96 -8.45
CA TYR A 39 0.38 14.95 -9.15
C TYR A 39 0.61 13.58 -8.56
N CYS A 40 -0.44 12.82 -8.41
CA CYS A 40 -0.34 11.51 -7.82
C CYS A 40 -0.97 10.38 -8.63
N ALA A 41 -1.96 10.64 -9.46
CA ALA A 41 -2.60 9.58 -10.18
C ALA A 41 -3.33 10.02 -11.45
N SER A 42 -3.35 9.12 -12.42
CA SER A 42 -4.25 9.13 -13.57
C SER A 42 -4.83 7.74 -13.75
N SER A 43 -6.12 7.65 -13.94
CA SER A 43 -6.81 6.38 -14.18
C SER A 43 -6.54 5.79 -15.57
N GLY A 44 -5.72 6.41 -16.37
CA GLY A 44 -5.28 5.93 -17.67
C GLY A 44 -6.40 5.59 -18.68
N ASN A 45 -7.27 4.67 -18.30
CA ASN A 45 -8.34 4.15 -19.16
C ASN A 45 -9.69 4.85 -18.94
N ALA A 46 -9.95 5.39 -17.76
CA ALA A 46 -11.24 6.03 -17.45
C ALA A 46 -11.26 7.54 -17.74
N GLY A 47 -10.12 8.13 -18.06
CA GLY A 47 -10.02 9.58 -18.32
C GLY A 47 -10.07 10.43 -17.06
N ASP A 48 -10.16 9.83 -15.88
CA ASP A 48 -10.17 10.53 -14.61
C ASP A 48 -8.75 10.74 -14.11
N GLU A 49 -8.47 11.94 -13.63
CA GLU A 49 -7.19 12.30 -13.03
C GLU A 49 -7.41 12.89 -11.65
N THR A 50 -6.52 12.57 -10.73
CA THR A 50 -6.49 13.17 -9.40
C THR A 50 -5.25 14.04 -9.27
N VAL A 51 -5.46 15.28 -8.92
CA VAL A 51 -4.41 16.25 -8.64
C VAL A 51 -4.37 16.50 -7.14
N GLU A 52 -3.18 16.46 -6.60
CA GLU A 52 -2.93 16.88 -5.22
C GLU A 52 -2.20 18.22 -5.21
N VAL A 53 -2.65 19.10 -4.35
CA VAL A 53 -2.00 20.37 -4.05
C VAL A 53 -1.69 20.38 -2.56
N LEU A 54 -0.40 20.42 -2.22
CA LEU A 54 0.03 20.59 -0.84
C LEU A 54 -0.24 22.02 -0.41
N VAL A 55 -1.08 22.20 0.60
CA VAL A 55 -1.38 23.49 1.21
C VAL A 55 -0.74 23.57 2.58
N ARG A 56 0.06 24.60 2.81
CA ARG A 56 0.70 24.84 4.10
C ARG A 56 0.12 26.08 4.74
N ASN A 57 -0.18 25.97 6.02
CA ASN A 57 -0.58 27.10 6.85
C ASN A 57 0.64 27.61 7.65
N GLY A 58 1.34 28.59 7.13
CA GLY A 58 2.42 29.26 7.84
C GLY A 58 1.96 30.37 8.79
N THR A 59 0.64 30.55 8.99
CA THR A 59 0.10 31.55 9.91
C THR A 59 0.06 31.04 11.35
N ASP A 60 -0.09 31.95 12.31
CA ASP A 60 -0.15 31.63 13.74
C ASP A 60 -1.52 31.14 14.20
N SER A 61 -2.51 31.04 13.30
CA SER A 61 -3.86 30.61 13.60
C SER A 61 -4.33 29.51 12.65
N PRO A 62 -5.26 28.65 13.08
CA PRO A 62 -5.87 27.67 12.21
C PRO A 62 -6.60 28.30 11.03
N VAL A 63 -6.52 27.67 9.87
CA VAL A 63 -7.20 28.07 8.63
C VAL A 63 -8.18 27.00 8.21
N GLU A 64 -9.41 27.40 7.86
CA GLU A 64 -10.44 26.50 7.35
C GLU A 64 -10.85 26.92 5.94
N PHE A 65 -10.68 26.04 4.96
CA PHE A 65 -11.12 26.28 3.58
C PHE A 65 -12.57 25.85 3.42
N VAL A 66 -13.37 26.75 2.84
CA VAL A 66 -14.83 26.58 2.70
C VAL A 66 -15.27 26.46 1.24
N ARG A 67 -14.47 26.95 0.30
CA ARG A 67 -14.81 26.99 -1.12
C ARG A 67 -13.59 26.71 -1.99
N ALA A 68 -13.81 26.02 -3.10
CA ALA A 68 -12.84 25.85 -4.16
C ALA A 68 -13.47 26.14 -5.53
N GLU A 69 -12.72 26.80 -6.38
CA GLU A 69 -13.12 27.12 -7.76
C GLU A 69 -12.03 26.65 -8.72
N LEU A 70 -12.46 26.13 -9.87
CA LEU A 70 -11.58 25.76 -10.96
C LEU A 70 -11.96 26.61 -12.20
N ASP A 71 -11.02 27.44 -12.67
CA ASP A 71 -11.27 28.40 -13.74
C ASP A 71 -12.56 29.22 -13.51
N GLY A 72 -12.80 29.68 -12.29
CA GLY A 72 -13.97 30.46 -11.88
C GLY A 72 -15.26 29.66 -11.67
N THR A 73 -15.24 28.34 -11.89
CA THR A 73 -16.39 27.48 -11.62
C THR A 73 -16.25 26.86 -10.22
N GLU A 74 -17.26 27.06 -9.37
CA GLU A 74 -17.27 26.48 -8.04
C GLU A 74 -17.35 24.95 -8.10
N LEU A 75 -16.50 24.30 -7.31
CA LEU A 75 -16.46 22.86 -7.17
C LEU A 75 -17.31 22.41 -5.97
N PRO A 76 -18.13 21.38 -6.11
CA PRO A 76 -18.84 20.82 -4.99
C PRO A 76 -17.84 20.25 -3.98
N ARG A 77 -17.96 20.68 -2.74
CA ARG A 77 -17.32 19.99 -1.62
C ARG A 77 -18.01 18.64 -1.44
N THR A 78 -17.26 17.62 -1.02
CA THR A 78 -17.84 16.34 -0.61
C THR A 78 -18.77 16.58 0.59
N ALA A 79 -20.03 16.70 0.33
CA ALA A 79 -21.01 17.06 1.37
C ALA A 79 -21.69 15.81 1.95
N SER A 80 -22.29 15.97 3.12
CA SER A 80 -23.09 14.96 3.84
C SER A 80 -24.20 14.29 3.03
N SER A 81 -24.60 14.85 1.89
CA SER A 81 -25.53 14.24 0.95
C SER A 81 -25.00 12.95 0.33
N ALA A 82 -23.67 12.81 0.19
CA ALA A 82 -23.06 11.57 -0.29
C ALA A 82 -23.10 10.47 0.78
N ALA A 83 -22.98 10.80 2.07
CA ALA A 83 -23.18 9.86 3.18
C ALA A 83 -24.62 9.34 3.24
N LYS A 84 -25.61 10.17 2.89
CA LYS A 84 -27.01 9.73 2.79
C LYS A 84 -27.23 8.79 1.60
N ALA A 85 -26.58 9.04 0.47
CA ALA A 85 -26.61 8.15 -0.67
C ALA A 85 -25.98 6.78 -0.34
N LEU A 86 -24.92 6.77 0.47
CA LEU A 86 -24.30 5.54 0.97
C LEU A 86 -25.19 4.73 1.91
N LYS A 87 -25.98 5.39 2.78
CA LYS A 87 -26.96 4.67 3.65
C LYS A 87 -28.07 4.02 2.85
N ALA A 88 -28.34 4.48 1.61
CA ALA A 88 -29.27 3.82 0.70
C ALA A 88 -28.65 2.59 0.01
N PHE A 89 -27.35 2.36 0.14
CA PHE A 89 -26.62 1.16 -0.27
C PHE A 89 -26.52 0.14 0.87
N SER A 90 -27.60 -0.14 1.56
CA SER A 90 -27.66 -1.32 2.40
C SER A 90 -27.66 -2.56 1.50
N PHE A 91 -26.72 -3.45 1.71
CA PHE A 91 -26.70 -4.78 1.14
C PHE A 91 -27.91 -5.56 1.71
N GLU A 92 -29.04 -5.50 1.07
CA GLU A 92 -30.09 -6.47 1.31
C GLU A 92 -29.68 -7.79 0.66
N GLY A 93 -29.23 -8.71 1.49
CA GLY A 93 -29.25 -10.13 1.24
C GLY A 93 -28.19 -10.66 0.27
N VAL A 94 -27.16 -11.26 0.83
CA VAL A 94 -26.35 -12.27 0.16
C VAL A 94 -27.26 -13.46 -0.22
N GLY A 95 -27.68 -13.51 -1.47
CA GLY A 95 -28.51 -14.63 -1.98
C GLY A 95 -29.52 -14.25 -3.06
N GLY A 96 -29.97 -13.04 -3.09
CA GLY A 96 -30.84 -12.52 -4.15
C GLY A 96 -30.01 -11.68 -5.13
N LYS A 97 -30.22 -11.88 -6.42
CA LYS A 97 -29.65 -11.09 -7.50
C LYS A 97 -29.61 -9.61 -7.12
N ALA A 98 -28.52 -9.17 -6.53
CA ALA A 98 -28.22 -7.76 -6.34
C ALA A 98 -28.01 -7.18 -7.74
N LYS A 99 -29.09 -6.87 -8.42
CA LYS A 99 -29.05 -6.00 -9.58
C LYS A 99 -28.49 -4.70 -9.04
N SER A 100 -27.29 -4.36 -9.46
CA SER A 100 -26.66 -3.09 -9.16
C SER A 100 -27.60 -1.96 -9.57
N ARG A 101 -28.38 -1.46 -8.62
CA ARG A 101 -29.17 -0.23 -8.82
C ARG A 101 -28.26 0.99 -8.90
N MET A 102 -26.95 0.83 -8.70
CA MET A 102 -25.97 1.90 -8.88
C MET A 102 -25.89 2.41 -10.32
N SER A 103 -26.08 1.56 -11.31
CA SER A 103 -25.89 1.96 -12.72
C SER A 103 -26.97 2.89 -13.26
N ALA A 104 -28.12 3.00 -12.62
CA ALA A 104 -29.26 3.75 -13.15
C ALA A 104 -29.38 5.18 -12.59
N GLN A 105 -28.65 5.56 -11.56
CA GLN A 105 -28.82 6.85 -10.88
C GLN A 105 -27.51 7.60 -10.58
N SER A 106 -26.40 7.23 -11.16
CA SER A 106 -25.21 8.06 -11.07
C SER A 106 -25.32 9.19 -12.09
N PRO A 107 -25.71 10.42 -11.69
CA PRO A 107 -25.91 11.50 -12.65
C PRO A 107 -24.61 12.12 -13.13
N VAL A 108 -23.46 11.49 -12.88
CA VAL A 108 -22.24 12.27 -12.96
C VAL A 108 -21.07 11.51 -13.58
N ALA A 109 -21.20 11.15 -14.83
CA ALA A 109 -20.04 11.19 -15.71
C ALA A 109 -19.56 12.67 -15.71
N GLY A 110 -18.36 12.93 -15.20
CA GLY A 110 -17.81 14.28 -15.16
C GLY A 110 -17.88 15.04 -13.85
N ALA A 111 -18.21 14.43 -12.72
CA ALA A 111 -18.26 15.14 -11.46
C ALA A 111 -16.87 15.52 -10.96
N ARG A 112 -16.58 16.78 -11.04
CA ARG A 112 -15.45 17.41 -10.36
C ARG A 112 -15.84 17.61 -8.88
N TRP A 113 -14.92 17.29 -7.99
CA TRP A 113 -15.10 17.47 -6.55
C TRP A 113 -13.77 17.78 -5.89
N TRP A 114 -13.81 18.29 -4.66
CA TRP A 114 -12.62 18.56 -3.90
C TRP A 114 -12.75 18.12 -2.45
N GLN A 115 -11.63 17.89 -1.83
CA GLN A 115 -11.46 17.70 -0.39
C GLN A 115 -10.08 18.18 0.07
N LEU A 116 -9.96 18.44 1.36
CA LEU A 116 -8.69 18.57 2.06
C LEU A 116 -8.46 17.36 2.96
N TYR A 117 -7.33 16.75 2.80
CA TYR A 117 -6.92 15.59 3.55
C TYR A 117 -5.78 15.97 4.52
N PRO A 118 -5.78 15.57 5.77
CA PRO A 118 -6.79 14.75 6.46
C PRO A 118 -8.00 15.55 6.96
N SER A 119 -7.95 16.86 6.95
CA SER A 119 -9.00 17.74 7.47
C SER A 119 -9.14 19.02 6.63
N PRO A 120 -10.34 19.60 6.51
CA PRO A 120 -10.54 20.92 5.90
C PRO A 120 -9.97 22.07 6.74
N ARG A 121 -9.67 21.82 8.01
CA ARG A 121 -9.02 22.76 8.92
C ARG A 121 -7.55 22.38 9.06
N ILE A 122 -6.70 23.34 8.79
CA ILE A 122 -5.24 23.22 8.89
C ILE A 122 -4.79 24.05 10.10
N GLU A 123 -4.22 23.41 11.10
CA GLU A 123 -3.70 24.07 12.28
C GLU A 123 -2.52 24.99 11.94
N ALA A 124 -2.19 25.92 12.84
CA ALA A 124 -1.04 26.81 12.71
C ALA A 124 0.25 26.00 12.47
N GLY A 125 1.05 26.38 11.48
CA GLY A 125 2.25 25.64 11.08
C GLY A 125 1.98 24.28 10.41
N GLY A 126 0.72 23.87 10.28
CA GLY A 126 0.32 22.58 9.71
C GLY A 126 0.24 22.58 8.19
N ALA A 127 -0.04 21.40 7.64
CA ALA A 127 -0.25 21.20 6.21
C ALA A 127 -1.43 20.25 5.95
N ALA A 128 -2.02 20.37 4.77
CA ALA A 128 -2.99 19.43 4.25
C ALA A 128 -2.81 19.28 2.74
N VAL A 129 -3.30 18.17 2.19
CA VAL A 129 -3.33 17.97 0.75
C VAL A 129 -4.74 18.27 0.25
N PHE A 130 -4.84 19.23 -0.64
CA PHE A 130 -6.04 19.45 -1.41
C PHE A 130 -6.08 18.45 -2.56
N GLN A 131 -7.13 17.65 -2.59
CA GLN A 131 -7.34 16.66 -3.65
C GLN A 131 -8.46 17.13 -4.57
N LEU A 132 -8.17 17.11 -5.86
CA LEU A 132 -9.09 17.50 -6.91
C LEU A 132 -9.24 16.35 -7.90
N ASN A 133 -10.46 15.92 -8.13
CA ASN A 133 -10.77 14.95 -9.17
C ASN A 133 -11.27 15.66 -10.43
N PHE A 134 -10.69 15.28 -11.56
CA PHE A 134 -11.10 15.71 -12.90
C PHE A 134 -11.73 14.54 -13.65
N ALA A 135 -12.87 14.77 -14.25
CA ALA A 135 -13.54 13.80 -15.10
C ALA A 135 -13.07 13.80 -16.56
N GLU A 136 -12.17 14.69 -16.90
CA GLU A 136 -11.63 14.84 -18.26
C GLU A 136 -10.11 14.86 -18.21
N LYS A 137 -9.47 14.64 -19.36
CA LYS A 137 -8.01 14.80 -19.44
C LYS A 137 -7.61 16.16 -18.91
N SER A 138 -6.63 16.17 -18.02
CA SER A 138 -6.17 17.39 -17.38
C SER A 138 -5.71 18.41 -18.42
N ARG A 139 -6.18 19.60 -18.27
CA ARG A 139 -5.70 20.80 -18.96
C ARG A 139 -5.12 21.74 -17.92
N PRO A 140 -4.24 22.65 -18.31
CA PRO A 140 -3.83 23.71 -17.39
C PRO A 140 -5.06 24.48 -16.92
N CYS A 141 -5.14 24.73 -15.61
CA CYS A 141 -6.27 25.44 -15.01
C CYS A 141 -5.80 26.24 -13.80
N GLU A 142 -6.64 27.17 -13.35
CA GLU A 142 -6.43 27.90 -12.10
C GLU A 142 -7.35 27.36 -11.02
N LEU A 143 -6.75 26.89 -9.91
CA LEU A 143 -7.44 26.52 -8.69
C LEU A 143 -7.41 27.69 -7.72
N ARG A 144 -8.60 28.08 -7.22
CA ARG A 144 -8.74 29.10 -6.18
C ARG A 144 -9.38 28.47 -4.96
N LEU A 145 -8.73 28.59 -3.81
CA LEU A 145 -9.18 28.11 -2.53
C LEU A 145 -9.54 29.31 -1.64
N THR A 146 -10.76 29.37 -1.17
CA THR A 146 -11.24 30.46 -0.30
C THR A 146 -11.36 29.95 1.12
N GLU A 147 -10.66 30.60 2.04
CA GLU A 147 -10.80 30.34 3.47
C GLU A 147 -12.06 31.01 4.05
N LYS A 148 -12.46 30.56 5.23
CA LYS A 148 -13.64 31.06 5.94
C LYS A 148 -13.56 32.57 6.25
N GLY A 149 -12.35 33.13 6.40
CA GLY A 149 -12.10 34.56 6.56
C GLY A 149 -12.13 35.37 5.26
N GLY A 150 -12.37 34.73 4.11
CA GLY A 150 -12.47 35.38 2.81
C GLY A 150 -11.13 35.52 2.04
N ARG A 151 -10.00 35.15 2.62
CA ARG A 151 -8.72 35.13 1.92
C ARG A 151 -8.71 34.05 0.83
N VAL A 152 -8.15 34.37 -0.34
CA VAL A 152 -8.09 33.46 -1.49
C VAL A 152 -6.65 33.07 -1.76
N LEU A 153 -6.41 31.77 -1.88
CA LEU A 153 -5.17 31.18 -2.32
C LEU A 153 -5.34 30.68 -3.75
N SER A 154 -4.60 31.24 -4.70
CA SER A 154 -4.63 30.85 -6.12
C SER A 154 -3.43 30.00 -6.49
N VAL A 155 -3.69 28.91 -7.23
CA VAL A 155 -2.67 27.96 -7.68
C VAL A 155 -2.88 27.64 -9.14
N LYS A 156 -1.85 27.78 -9.96
CA LYS A 156 -1.85 27.29 -11.34
C LYS A 156 -1.57 25.78 -11.34
N VAL A 157 -2.53 25.00 -11.78
CA VAL A 157 -2.42 23.55 -11.95
C VAL A 157 -2.01 23.29 -13.39
N PRO A 158 -0.78 22.84 -13.67
CA PRO A 158 -0.32 22.55 -15.02
C PRO A 158 -1.02 21.28 -15.54
N ARG A 159 -0.82 20.99 -16.83
CA ARG A 159 -1.23 19.70 -17.40
C ARG A 159 -0.53 18.57 -16.68
N TYR A 160 -1.27 17.47 -16.42
CA TYR A 160 -0.70 16.28 -15.82
C TYR A 160 0.49 15.73 -16.63
N VAL A 161 1.57 15.51 -15.93
CA VAL A 161 2.74 14.78 -16.40
C VAL A 161 3.10 13.73 -15.34
N PRO A 162 3.12 12.44 -15.67
CA PRO A 162 3.48 11.41 -14.71
C PRO A 162 4.82 11.74 -14.04
N PRO A 163 4.91 11.67 -12.71
CA PRO A 163 6.15 11.97 -12.01
C PRO A 163 7.23 10.96 -12.39
N ARG A 164 8.42 11.44 -12.73
CA ARG A 164 9.58 10.59 -13.04
C ARG A 164 10.03 9.77 -11.83
N ARG A 165 9.76 10.28 -10.63
CA ARG A 165 10.13 9.66 -9.34
C ARG A 165 8.87 9.47 -8.51
N ARG A 166 8.65 8.25 -8.05
CA ARG A 166 7.51 7.89 -7.20
C ARG A 166 8.01 7.38 -5.86
N ILE A 167 7.20 7.57 -4.84
CA ILE A 167 7.29 6.79 -3.61
C ILE A 167 6.59 5.47 -3.90
N GLU A 168 7.26 4.35 -3.69
CA GLU A 168 6.76 3.00 -3.97
C GLU A 168 6.45 2.20 -2.70
N PHE A 169 6.94 2.68 -1.57
CA PHE A 169 6.66 2.14 -0.25
C PHE A 169 7.01 3.18 0.80
N LEU A 170 6.20 3.27 1.84
CA LEU A 170 6.45 4.08 3.01
C LEU A 170 5.86 3.38 4.23
N ALA A 171 6.65 3.23 5.29
CA ALA A 171 6.21 2.64 6.54
C ALA A 171 6.96 3.25 7.73
N PHE A 172 6.38 3.08 8.92
CA PHE A 172 6.98 3.49 10.18
C PHE A 172 7.18 2.27 11.09
N SER A 173 8.25 2.29 11.88
CA SER A 173 8.46 1.32 12.95
C SER A 173 7.37 1.42 14.01
N GLY A 174 7.24 0.40 14.86
CA GLY A 174 6.21 0.36 15.90
C GLY A 174 6.32 1.49 16.94
N ASP A 175 7.54 1.98 17.19
CA ASP A 175 7.81 3.11 18.07
C ASP A 175 7.67 4.48 17.38
N GLY A 176 7.39 4.50 16.09
CA GLY A 176 7.26 5.71 15.28
C GLY A 176 8.56 6.47 15.04
N ARG A 177 9.72 5.91 15.37
CA ARG A 177 11.03 6.58 15.28
C ARG A 177 11.81 6.30 14.00
N THR A 178 11.43 5.27 13.26
CA THR A 178 12.10 4.90 12.00
C THR A 178 11.12 5.02 10.84
N LEU A 179 11.53 5.71 9.79
CA LEU A 179 10.85 5.74 8.50
C LEU A 179 11.55 4.82 7.52
N LEU A 180 10.80 3.94 6.89
CA LEU A 180 11.21 3.07 5.81
C LEU A 180 10.63 3.60 4.50
N LEU A 181 11.48 3.82 3.52
CA LEU A 181 11.07 4.41 2.26
C LEU A 181 11.69 3.67 1.07
N ARG A 182 10.87 3.44 0.07
CA ARG A 182 11.30 2.99 -1.25
C ARG A 182 10.84 3.95 -2.32
N HIS A 183 11.74 4.30 -3.24
CA HIS A 183 11.45 5.20 -4.34
C HIS A 183 11.79 4.57 -5.69
N SER A 184 11.12 5.05 -6.75
CA SER A 184 11.39 4.61 -8.11
C SER A 184 12.78 5.06 -8.61
N LYS A 185 13.12 4.64 -9.81
CA LYS A 185 14.40 4.89 -10.52
C LYS A 185 15.01 6.27 -10.31
N GLY A 186 16.33 6.32 -10.30
CA GLY A 186 17.15 7.54 -10.28
C GLY A 186 17.98 7.69 -9.02
N ALA A 187 18.70 8.82 -8.90
CA ALA A 187 19.54 9.08 -7.74
C ALA A 187 18.72 9.10 -6.43
N PRO A 188 19.31 8.67 -5.31
CA PRO A 188 18.65 8.77 -4.01
C PRO A 188 18.36 10.22 -3.65
N PRO A 189 17.41 10.46 -2.71
CA PRO A 189 17.20 11.78 -2.17
C PRO A 189 18.48 12.29 -1.48
N ASN A 190 18.72 13.57 -1.56
CA ASN A 190 19.79 14.25 -0.80
C ASN A 190 19.24 15.04 0.39
N ARG A 191 17.90 15.10 0.52
CA ARG A 191 17.19 15.72 1.63
C ARG A 191 15.92 14.94 1.94
N LEU A 192 15.69 14.73 3.23
CA LEU A 192 14.47 14.15 3.76
C LEU A 192 14.02 14.98 4.97
N SER A 193 12.73 15.29 5.02
CA SER A 193 12.13 15.86 6.22
C SER A 193 10.78 15.22 6.52
N VAL A 194 10.43 15.18 7.80
CA VAL A 194 9.14 14.69 8.28
C VAL A 194 8.51 15.78 9.14
N ASN A 195 7.28 16.16 8.79
CA ASN A 195 6.56 17.28 9.42
C ASN A 195 7.40 18.57 9.50
N GLY A 196 8.15 18.86 8.43
CA GLY A 196 8.98 20.05 8.32
C GLY A 196 10.36 19.96 9.02
N ARG A 197 10.63 18.88 9.77
CA ARG A 197 11.90 18.66 10.45
C ARG A 197 12.80 17.76 9.61
N ALA A 198 14.05 18.16 9.43
CA ALA A 198 15.03 17.32 8.77
C ALA A 198 15.24 16.03 9.56
N ALA A 199 15.34 14.92 8.86
CA ALA A 199 15.62 13.62 9.42
C ALA A 199 16.94 13.09 8.87
N ASP A 200 17.74 12.49 9.73
CA ASP A 200 18.94 11.77 9.33
C ASP A 200 18.55 10.48 8.61
N PHE A 201 19.19 10.21 7.49
CA PHE A 201 18.82 9.02 6.72
C PHE A 201 20.03 8.33 6.08
N ARG A 202 19.87 7.04 5.88
CA ARG A 202 20.84 6.18 5.19
C ARG A 202 20.24 5.64 3.91
N VAL A 203 21.01 5.66 2.84
CA VAL A 203 20.65 5.02 1.58
C VAL A 203 21.20 3.60 1.61
N LEU A 204 20.31 2.63 1.77
CA LEU A 204 20.66 1.21 1.78
C LEU A 204 20.91 0.68 0.36
N GLY A 205 20.24 1.24 -0.63
CA GLY A 205 20.39 0.86 -2.02
C GLY A 205 20.02 2.00 -2.97
N ALA A 206 20.85 2.23 -3.97
CA ALA A 206 20.52 3.14 -5.06
C ALA A 206 19.51 2.45 -6.01
N ALA A 207 18.59 3.25 -6.54
CA ALA A 207 17.67 2.75 -7.55
C ALA A 207 18.40 2.40 -8.84
N SER A 208 18.10 1.25 -9.41
CA SER A 208 18.59 0.78 -10.70
C SER A 208 17.42 0.40 -11.61
N GLU A 209 17.70 -0.14 -12.79
CA GLU A 209 16.62 -0.64 -13.67
C GLU A 209 15.86 -1.82 -13.06
N SER A 210 16.53 -2.63 -12.27
CA SER A 210 15.98 -3.84 -11.67
C SER A 210 15.59 -3.70 -10.20
N ARG A 211 16.05 -2.64 -9.51
CA ARG A 211 15.78 -2.43 -8.08
C ARG A 211 15.41 -0.98 -7.78
N PRO A 212 14.38 -0.73 -6.97
CA PRO A 212 14.09 0.60 -6.46
C PRO A 212 15.15 1.05 -5.46
N GLY A 213 15.21 2.36 -5.21
CA GLY A 213 16.04 2.92 -4.16
C GLY A 213 15.43 2.68 -2.79
N ALA A 214 16.27 2.37 -1.81
CA ALA A 214 15.89 2.06 -0.44
C ALA A 214 16.55 3.04 0.53
N VAL A 215 15.74 3.63 1.40
CA VAL A 215 16.15 4.63 2.40
C VAL A 215 15.55 4.28 3.76
N VAL A 216 16.37 4.39 4.78
CA VAL A 216 15.95 4.31 6.19
C VAL A 216 16.29 5.62 6.86
N ALA A 217 15.33 6.24 7.53
CA ALA A 217 15.53 7.49 8.24
C ALA A 217 15.21 7.34 9.73
N ASP A 218 16.05 7.93 10.55
CA ASP A 218 15.83 8.06 11.98
C ASP A 218 15.16 9.42 12.23
N LEU A 219 13.97 9.38 12.84
CA LEU A 219 13.14 10.55 13.02
C LEU A 219 13.54 11.28 14.32
N PRO A 220 13.69 12.61 14.29
CA PRO A 220 14.04 13.39 15.47
C PRO A 220 12.96 13.33 16.56
N GLU A 221 11.72 13.14 16.13
CA GLU A 221 10.57 12.91 17.01
C GLU A 221 9.72 11.74 16.50
N PRO A 222 9.18 10.91 17.38
CA PRO A 222 8.32 9.81 16.98
C PRO A 222 7.02 10.34 16.38
N VAL A 223 6.59 9.76 15.28
CA VAL A 223 5.25 9.99 14.75
C VAL A 223 4.22 9.25 15.59
N ARG A 224 3.01 9.79 15.69
CA ARG A 224 1.92 9.21 16.48
C ARG A 224 1.06 8.33 15.59
N GLU A 225 0.61 7.20 16.12
CA GLU A 225 -0.41 6.35 15.47
C GLU A 225 -1.64 7.18 15.09
N GLY A 226 -2.11 7.05 13.85
CA GLY A 226 -3.24 7.83 13.34
C GLY A 226 -2.99 9.33 13.18
N GLY A 227 -1.82 9.82 13.55
CA GLY A 227 -1.45 11.22 13.36
C GLY A 227 -1.11 11.58 11.91
N PRO A 228 -1.31 12.83 11.49
CA PRO A 228 -0.92 13.29 10.17
C PRO A 228 0.60 13.32 10.04
N VAL A 229 1.11 12.83 8.91
CA VAL A 229 2.55 12.83 8.59
C VAL A 229 2.76 13.35 7.18
N LEU A 230 3.61 14.37 7.06
CA LEU A 230 4.10 14.89 5.79
C LEU A 230 5.56 14.49 5.64
N VAL A 231 5.86 13.67 4.63
CA VAL A 231 7.23 13.31 4.25
C VAL A 231 7.60 14.09 2.99
N GLU A 232 8.72 14.79 3.03
CA GLU A 232 9.26 15.53 1.89
C GLU A 232 10.60 14.97 1.49
N LEU A 233 10.77 14.72 0.20
CA LEU A 233 12.00 14.25 -0.41
C LEU A 233 12.51 15.28 -1.39
N GLY A 234 13.76 15.73 -1.22
CA GLY A 234 14.49 16.51 -2.22
C GLY A 234 15.49 15.61 -2.95
N PHE A 235 15.65 15.82 -4.24
CA PHE A 235 16.58 15.07 -5.08
C PHE A 235 17.65 15.97 -5.70
N PRO A 236 18.84 15.44 -6.08
CA PRO A 236 19.93 16.24 -6.63
C PRO A 236 19.59 17.04 -7.89
N ASP A 237 18.59 16.58 -8.67
CA ASP A 237 18.10 17.27 -9.87
C ASP A 237 17.08 18.37 -9.58
N GLY A 238 16.88 18.71 -8.31
CA GLY A 238 15.92 19.71 -7.86
C GLY A 238 14.48 19.19 -7.77
N ALA A 239 14.23 17.93 -8.16
CA ALA A 239 12.90 17.36 -8.01
C ALA A 239 12.54 17.23 -6.53
N ARG A 240 11.28 17.50 -6.21
CA ARG A 240 10.72 17.31 -4.87
C ARG A 240 9.56 16.35 -4.94
N ARG A 241 9.38 15.58 -3.88
CA ARG A 241 8.26 14.67 -3.73
C ARG A 241 7.71 14.79 -2.32
N PHE A 242 6.41 14.69 -2.23
CA PHE A 242 5.69 14.73 -0.96
C PHE A 242 4.88 13.43 -0.81
N ALA A 243 4.78 12.99 0.41
CA ALA A 243 3.81 12.00 0.80
C ALA A 243 3.08 12.51 2.03
N PHE A 244 1.78 12.61 1.94
CA PHE A 244 0.94 13.00 3.05
C PHE A 244 0.03 11.84 3.41
N ALA A 245 0.08 11.39 4.65
CA ALA A 245 -0.68 10.25 5.14
C ALA A 245 -1.01 10.42 6.62
N ARG A 246 -1.83 9.52 7.16
CA ARG A 246 -1.89 9.26 8.60
C ARG A 246 -1.00 8.07 8.91
N ALA A 247 -0.25 8.15 9.99
CA ALA A 247 0.72 7.12 10.33
C ALA A 247 0.03 5.84 10.82
N MET A 248 0.37 4.72 10.22
CA MET A 248 0.19 3.39 10.76
C MET A 248 1.55 2.91 11.25
N LEU A 249 1.65 2.61 12.55
CA LEU A 249 2.91 2.21 13.16
C LEU A 249 3.07 0.69 13.14
N GLY A 250 4.29 0.24 12.86
CA GLY A 250 4.66 -1.16 12.90
C GLY A 250 3.87 -2.05 11.96
N VAL A 251 3.74 -3.30 12.33
CA VAL A 251 2.96 -4.35 11.65
C VAL A 251 1.99 -4.99 12.64
N CYS A 252 0.88 -5.57 12.14
CA CYS A 252 -0.12 -6.19 13.00
C CYS A 252 -0.75 -7.44 12.37
N THR A 253 -1.30 -8.28 13.25
CA THR A 253 -2.26 -9.32 12.88
C THR A 253 -3.61 -8.94 13.47
N VAL A 254 -4.66 -8.98 12.65
CA VAL A 254 -5.98 -8.46 13.03
C VAL A 254 -6.97 -9.61 13.15
N ALA A 255 -7.61 -9.70 14.30
CA ALA A 255 -8.63 -10.69 14.55
C ALA A 255 -9.77 -10.61 13.51
N PRO A 256 -10.40 -11.74 13.17
CA PRO A 256 -11.57 -11.75 12.33
C PRO A 256 -12.68 -10.84 12.88
N SER A 257 -13.38 -10.17 11.99
CA SER A 257 -14.50 -9.31 12.34
C SER A 257 -15.61 -9.45 11.32
N GLY A 258 -16.85 -9.20 11.73
CA GLY A 258 -18.02 -9.32 10.87
C GLY A 258 -17.97 -8.46 9.61
N TRP A 259 -18.94 -8.70 8.71
CA TRP A 259 -19.04 -8.07 7.40
C TRP A 259 -19.37 -6.56 7.47
N ASP A 260 -20.16 -6.16 8.46
CA ASP A 260 -20.88 -4.87 8.44
C ASP A 260 -20.10 -3.68 8.97
N GLY A 261 -18.78 -3.81 9.18
CA GLY A 261 -17.97 -2.68 9.60
C GLY A 261 -18.18 -2.19 11.04
N ASP A 262 -19.29 -2.56 11.68
CA ASP A 262 -19.47 -2.41 13.12
C ASP A 262 -18.97 -3.70 13.79
N PHE A 263 -17.69 -3.69 14.03
CA PHE A 263 -16.95 -4.86 14.47
C PHE A 263 -17.36 -5.29 15.87
N THR A 264 -17.96 -6.46 15.96
CA THR A 264 -17.91 -7.22 17.19
C THR A 264 -16.53 -7.90 17.19
N PRO A 265 -15.57 -7.43 17.98
CA PRO A 265 -14.29 -8.12 18.06
C PRO A 265 -14.53 -9.54 18.59
N LEU A 266 -13.64 -10.46 18.18
CA LEU A 266 -13.60 -11.76 18.86
C LEU A 266 -13.48 -11.55 20.37
N PRO A 267 -14.14 -12.37 21.20
CA PRO A 267 -13.91 -12.38 22.63
C PRO A 267 -12.42 -12.45 22.95
N SER A 268 -11.97 -11.79 24.02
CA SER A 268 -10.56 -11.68 24.37
C SER A 268 -9.86 -13.03 24.47
N ALA A 269 -10.51 -14.02 25.08
CA ALA A 269 -9.96 -15.39 25.24
C ALA A 269 -9.71 -16.07 23.88
N GLU A 270 -10.61 -15.90 22.90
CA GLU A 270 -10.44 -16.47 21.57
C GLU A 270 -9.35 -15.73 20.80
N ARG A 271 -9.30 -14.41 20.90
CA ARG A 271 -8.25 -13.58 20.30
C ARG A 271 -6.87 -13.99 20.81
N GLU A 272 -6.73 -14.15 22.12
CA GLU A 272 -5.50 -14.63 22.76
C GLU A 272 -5.14 -16.04 22.32
N ALA A 273 -6.12 -16.95 22.23
CA ALA A 273 -5.91 -18.32 21.79
C ALA A 273 -5.37 -18.44 20.35
N TYR A 274 -5.64 -17.45 19.50
CA TYR A 274 -5.09 -17.36 18.15
C TYR A 274 -3.86 -16.45 18.05
N GLY A 275 -3.49 -15.74 19.10
CA GLY A 275 -2.34 -14.83 19.11
C GLY A 275 -2.53 -13.58 18.23
N PHE A 276 -3.77 -13.11 18.07
CA PHE A 276 -4.03 -11.86 17.35
C PHE A 276 -3.64 -10.64 18.19
N ASP A 277 -3.11 -9.62 17.51
CA ASP A 277 -2.95 -8.30 18.11
C ASP A 277 -4.30 -7.71 18.55
N GLU A 278 -4.28 -6.94 19.65
CA GLU A 278 -5.52 -6.50 20.28
C GLU A 278 -6.40 -5.59 19.45
N THR A 279 -5.79 -4.74 18.65
CA THR A 279 -6.52 -3.62 18.06
C THR A 279 -6.62 -3.73 16.55
N MET A 280 -7.85 -3.56 16.07
CA MET A 280 -8.04 -3.18 14.70
C MET A 280 -7.66 -1.71 14.55
N ARG A 281 -6.45 -1.48 14.06
CA ARG A 281 -5.92 -0.12 13.83
C ARG A 281 -6.57 0.57 12.63
N VAL A 282 -7.22 -0.20 11.75
CA VAL A 282 -7.83 0.30 10.51
C VAL A 282 -9.31 -0.04 10.48
N TYR A 283 -10.15 1.00 10.53
CA TYR A 283 -11.60 0.90 10.39
C TYR A 283 -11.96 0.76 8.91
N ARG A 284 -12.65 -0.30 8.57
CA ARG A 284 -13.18 -0.48 7.23
C ARG A 284 -14.21 0.60 6.90
N LEU A 285 -14.07 1.22 5.75
CA LEU A 285 -15.14 2.02 5.19
C LEU A 285 -16.29 1.09 4.76
N PRO A 286 -17.55 1.51 4.94
CA PRO A 286 -18.70 0.59 4.92
C PRO A 286 -18.98 -0.11 3.59
N TYR A 287 -18.14 0.04 2.57
CA TYR A 287 -18.42 -0.51 1.24
C TYR A 287 -17.17 -1.07 0.56
N ASP A 288 -17.38 -2.19 -0.13
CA ASP A 288 -16.57 -2.68 -1.23
C ASP A 288 -16.75 -1.77 -2.46
N VAL A 289 -16.59 -0.47 -2.28
CA VAL A 289 -16.81 0.54 -3.34
C VAL A 289 -16.02 0.18 -4.59
N ALA A 290 -14.90 -0.45 -4.37
CA ALA A 290 -13.99 -0.88 -5.39
C ALA A 290 -14.45 -2.12 -6.15
N CYS A 291 -15.28 -2.99 -5.57
CA CYS A 291 -15.81 -4.16 -6.26
C CYS A 291 -16.93 -3.83 -7.24
N ASP A 292 -17.73 -2.82 -6.92
CA ASP A 292 -18.87 -2.45 -7.75
C ASP A 292 -18.50 -1.52 -8.91
N ASP A 293 -17.28 -0.98 -8.89
CA ASP A 293 -16.83 0.00 -9.87
C ASP A 293 -16.19 -0.60 -11.12
N THR A 294 -16.41 -1.87 -11.37
CA THR A 294 -15.99 -2.54 -12.62
C THR A 294 -16.58 -1.93 -13.89
N ARG A 295 -17.50 -0.99 -13.75
CA ARG A 295 -18.21 -0.34 -14.85
C ARG A 295 -17.89 1.15 -14.89
N ALA A 296 -16.71 1.49 -15.22
CA ALA A 296 -16.11 2.70 -15.80
C ALA A 296 -16.83 4.09 -15.73
N HIS A 297 -18.02 4.22 -15.15
CA HIS A 297 -18.85 5.42 -15.34
C HIS A 297 -19.24 6.14 -14.05
N SER A 298 -18.85 5.63 -12.87
CA SER A 298 -19.31 6.17 -11.58
C SER A 298 -18.20 6.61 -10.62
N HIS A 299 -16.94 6.61 -11.04
CA HIS A 299 -15.78 6.89 -10.17
C HIS A 299 -15.94 8.16 -9.34
N GLY A 300 -16.41 9.25 -9.93
CA GLY A 300 -16.56 10.50 -9.19
C GLY A 300 -17.60 10.44 -8.08
N ALA A 301 -18.72 9.73 -8.28
CA ALA A 301 -19.75 9.56 -7.26
C ALA A 301 -19.27 8.64 -6.13
N ASN A 302 -18.62 7.53 -6.48
CA ASN A 302 -18.08 6.57 -5.52
C ASN A 302 -16.93 7.19 -4.71
N ALA A 303 -16.06 7.94 -5.34
CA ALA A 303 -15.00 8.66 -4.67
C ALA A 303 -15.56 9.65 -3.63
N ARG A 304 -16.58 10.44 -3.97
CA ARG A 304 -17.27 11.32 -3.00
C ARG A 304 -17.87 10.55 -1.84
N ALA A 305 -18.44 9.38 -2.13
CA ALA A 305 -19.02 8.51 -1.14
C ALA A 305 -17.98 7.98 -0.14
N VAL A 306 -16.82 7.54 -0.63
CA VAL A 306 -15.68 7.11 0.20
C VAL A 306 -15.23 8.23 1.12
N VAL A 307 -15.06 9.43 0.58
CA VAL A 307 -14.63 10.61 1.36
C VAL A 307 -15.64 10.97 2.44
N ALA A 308 -16.93 10.98 2.13
CA ALA A 308 -17.98 11.30 3.10
C ALA A 308 -18.04 10.26 4.23
N ALA A 309 -17.94 8.97 3.89
CA ALA A 309 -17.90 7.88 4.86
C ALA A 309 -16.67 8.00 5.77
N ARG A 310 -15.51 8.35 5.19
CA ARG A 310 -14.28 8.58 5.96
C ARG A 310 -14.45 9.73 6.94
N GLN A 311 -15.01 10.86 6.53
CA GLN A 311 -15.25 12.01 7.40
C GLN A 311 -16.21 11.64 8.56
N GLU A 312 -17.26 10.88 8.28
CA GLU A 312 -18.18 10.39 9.31
C GLU A 312 -17.47 9.48 10.32
N ARG A 313 -16.61 8.56 9.83
CA ARG A 313 -15.83 7.65 10.70
C ARG A 313 -14.82 8.40 11.56
N LEU A 314 -14.09 9.34 10.99
CA LEU A 314 -13.10 10.13 11.73
C LEU A 314 -13.75 11.05 12.78
N ALA A 315 -14.99 11.49 12.56
CA ALA A 315 -15.75 12.22 13.56
C ALA A 315 -16.10 11.35 14.78
N LYS A 316 -16.27 10.03 14.58
CA LYS A 316 -16.53 9.07 15.66
C LYS A 316 -15.25 8.51 16.30
N PHE A 317 -14.20 8.33 15.50
CA PHE A 317 -12.94 7.66 15.87
C PHE A 317 -11.76 8.51 15.40
N SER A 318 -11.46 9.55 16.15
CA SER A 318 -10.45 10.56 15.77
C SER A 318 -9.03 10.01 15.68
N ASP A 319 -8.75 8.95 16.41
CA ASP A 319 -7.45 8.26 16.52
C ASP A 319 -7.28 7.05 15.56
N GLY A 320 -8.38 6.61 14.91
CA GLY A 320 -8.36 5.48 14.00
C GLY A 320 -7.96 5.84 12.58
N LEU A 321 -7.55 4.83 11.82
CA LEU A 321 -7.34 4.89 10.38
C LEU A 321 -8.58 4.36 9.65
N CYS A 322 -8.89 4.91 8.49
CA CYS A 322 -9.96 4.42 7.64
C CYS A 322 -9.37 3.69 6.43
N GLY A 323 -9.80 2.44 6.21
CA GLY A 323 -9.36 1.60 5.10
C GLY A 323 -10.40 1.45 4.00
N VAL A 324 -9.98 1.54 2.75
CA VAL A 324 -10.79 1.22 1.57
C VAL A 324 -10.48 -0.18 1.07
N ASP A 325 -11.52 -0.95 0.74
CA ASP A 325 -11.37 -2.32 0.24
C ASP A 325 -11.02 -2.34 -1.25
N PHE A 326 -9.96 -3.08 -1.58
CA PHE A 326 -9.59 -3.42 -2.96
C PHE A 326 -9.73 -4.91 -3.19
N CYS A 327 -10.61 -5.27 -4.10
CA CYS A 327 -10.79 -6.65 -4.51
C CYS A 327 -10.24 -6.86 -5.93
N THR A 328 -10.03 -8.12 -6.34
CA THR A 328 -9.47 -8.46 -7.66
C THR A 328 -10.25 -7.94 -8.85
N ALA A 329 -11.53 -7.65 -8.66
CA ALA A 329 -12.36 -7.09 -9.72
C ALA A 329 -12.03 -5.62 -10.02
N LEU A 330 -11.29 -4.95 -9.14
CA LEU A 330 -10.94 -3.56 -9.33
C LEU A 330 -9.74 -3.42 -10.27
N TYR A 331 -9.90 -2.59 -11.28
CA TYR A 331 -8.82 -2.29 -12.22
C TYR A 331 -7.67 -1.54 -11.55
N PRO A 332 -6.42 -1.93 -11.79
CA PRO A 332 -5.24 -1.23 -11.23
C PRO A 332 -5.23 0.28 -11.52
N SER A 333 -5.83 0.70 -12.64
CA SER A 333 -5.91 2.11 -13.05
C SER A 333 -6.65 3.01 -12.06
N VAL A 334 -7.53 2.46 -11.20
CA VAL A 334 -8.29 3.25 -10.23
C VAL A 334 -7.77 3.12 -8.79
N TRP A 335 -6.82 2.23 -8.53
CA TRP A 335 -6.27 2.04 -7.19
C TRP A 335 -5.68 3.32 -6.61
N ASN A 336 -4.95 4.05 -7.43
CA ASN A 336 -4.36 5.32 -7.03
C ASN A 336 -5.41 6.35 -6.58
N ILE A 337 -6.57 6.38 -7.24
CA ILE A 337 -7.63 7.33 -6.92
C ILE A 337 -8.22 7.00 -5.55
N TYR A 338 -8.64 5.76 -5.34
CA TYR A 338 -9.29 5.36 -4.10
C TYR A 338 -8.35 5.30 -2.90
N SER A 339 -7.09 4.90 -3.10
CA SER A 339 -6.11 4.86 -2.01
C SER A 339 -5.85 6.23 -1.40
N GLN A 340 -5.91 7.30 -2.19
CA GLN A 340 -5.70 8.66 -1.70
C GLN A 340 -6.84 9.18 -0.85
N MET A 341 -8.03 8.60 -0.97
CA MET A 341 -9.22 9.00 -0.21
C MET A 341 -9.33 8.30 1.14
N ALA A 342 -8.44 7.34 1.40
CA ALA A 342 -8.39 6.55 2.61
C ALA A 342 -7.03 6.67 3.29
N ASP A 343 -6.95 6.25 4.54
CA ASP A 343 -5.70 6.22 5.29
C ASP A 343 -4.91 4.94 5.02
N ALA A 344 -5.62 3.86 4.67
CA ALA A 344 -5.06 2.55 4.36
C ALA A 344 -5.85 1.84 3.25
N VAL A 345 -5.27 0.81 2.68
CA VAL A 345 -5.93 -0.08 1.72
C VAL A 345 -6.09 -1.47 2.32
N ILE A 346 -7.28 -2.03 2.20
CA ILE A 346 -7.60 -3.38 2.60
C ILE A 346 -7.63 -4.24 1.33
N ALA A 347 -6.55 -4.98 1.08
CA ALA A 347 -6.38 -5.77 -0.14
C ALA A 347 -7.02 -7.14 -0.01
N LYS A 348 -7.99 -7.42 -0.86
CA LYS A 348 -8.75 -8.66 -0.94
C LYS A 348 -8.54 -9.32 -2.31
N PRO A 349 -7.48 -10.09 -2.51
CA PRO A 349 -7.18 -10.65 -3.83
C PRO A 349 -8.25 -11.62 -4.35
N TYR A 350 -8.83 -12.45 -3.50
CA TYR A 350 -9.93 -13.37 -3.79
C TYR A 350 -9.79 -14.16 -5.12
N LYS A 351 -8.56 -14.60 -5.42
CA LYS A 351 -8.26 -15.32 -6.66
C LYS A 351 -8.97 -16.68 -6.73
N LEU A 352 -9.10 -17.35 -5.58
CA LEU A 352 -9.84 -18.60 -5.48
C LEU A 352 -11.32 -18.39 -5.75
N HIS A 353 -11.93 -17.38 -5.17
CA HIS A 353 -13.35 -17.07 -5.33
C HIS A 353 -13.72 -16.82 -6.80
N TRP A 354 -12.92 -16.04 -7.49
CA TRP A 354 -13.17 -15.69 -8.89
C TRP A 354 -12.72 -16.78 -9.86
N GLY A 355 -12.04 -17.80 -9.39
CA GLY A 355 -11.59 -18.91 -10.24
C GLY A 355 -10.48 -18.52 -11.22
N VAL A 356 -9.70 -17.50 -10.86
CA VAL A 356 -8.64 -16.99 -11.72
C VAL A 356 -7.39 -17.86 -11.54
N ASN A 357 -6.94 -18.49 -12.62
CA ASN A 357 -5.68 -19.22 -12.71
C ASN A 357 -5.42 -20.18 -11.53
N LEU A 358 -6.37 -21.07 -11.29
CA LEU A 358 -6.47 -21.89 -10.07
C LEU A 358 -5.28 -22.78 -9.79
N SER A 359 -4.55 -23.20 -10.83
CA SER A 359 -3.32 -23.99 -10.69
C SER A 359 -2.14 -23.17 -10.17
N ARG A 360 -2.21 -21.83 -10.25
CA ARG A 360 -1.14 -20.88 -9.89
C ARG A 360 -1.64 -19.71 -9.05
N PHE A 361 -2.76 -19.88 -8.35
CA PHE A 361 -3.37 -18.75 -7.65
C PHE A 361 -2.45 -18.14 -6.56
N LEU A 362 -1.54 -18.92 -5.97
CA LEU A 362 -0.56 -18.40 -5.03
C LEU A 362 0.37 -17.37 -5.67
N ASP A 363 0.81 -17.63 -6.91
CA ASP A 363 1.68 -16.71 -7.64
C ASP A 363 0.91 -15.46 -8.06
N GLU A 364 -0.34 -15.64 -8.47
CA GLU A 364 -1.23 -14.53 -8.86
C GLU A 364 -1.56 -13.62 -7.67
N GLU A 365 -1.80 -14.20 -6.48
CA GLU A 365 -2.08 -13.45 -5.26
C GLU A 365 -0.85 -12.70 -4.77
N ASP A 366 0.31 -13.34 -4.79
CA ASP A 366 1.59 -12.72 -4.47
C ASP A 366 1.90 -11.54 -5.42
N ALA A 367 1.74 -11.74 -6.73
CA ALA A 367 1.93 -10.69 -7.72
C ALA A 367 0.97 -9.51 -7.53
N PHE A 368 -0.30 -9.80 -7.23
CA PHE A 368 -1.31 -8.79 -6.92
C PHE A 368 -0.89 -7.96 -5.71
N LEU A 369 -0.48 -8.59 -4.60
CA LEU A 369 -0.04 -7.87 -3.40
C LEU A 369 1.17 -6.97 -3.70
N GLY A 370 2.16 -7.49 -4.43
CA GLY A 370 3.31 -6.70 -4.83
C GLY A 370 2.96 -5.49 -5.69
N GLN A 371 1.97 -5.62 -6.58
CA GLN A 371 1.49 -4.52 -7.40
C GLN A 371 0.72 -3.49 -6.57
N VAL A 372 -0.22 -3.93 -5.73
CA VAL A 372 -1.00 -3.03 -4.87
C VAL A 372 -0.08 -2.21 -3.99
N VAL A 373 0.92 -2.83 -3.34
CA VAL A 373 1.87 -2.10 -2.47
C VAL A 373 2.54 -0.96 -3.22
N ARG A 374 3.03 -1.21 -4.43
CA ARG A 374 3.69 -0.17 -5.24
C ARG A 374 2.75 0.92 -5.71
N ASP A 375 1.54 0.54 -6.10
CA ASP A 375 0.62 1.46 -6.79
C ASP A 375 -0.16 2.34 -5.83
N VAL A 376 -0.34 1.93 -4.57
CA VAL A 376 -1.08 2.71 -3.57
C VAL A 376 -0.18 3.46 -2.59
N ALA A 377 1.14 3.30 -2.67
CA ALA A 377 2.04 4.04 -1.80
C ALA A 377 1.76 5.55 -1.83
N PRO A 378 1.79 6.25 -0.71
CA PRO A 378 2.36 5.85 0.58
C PRO A 378 1.38 5.15 1.55
N ARG A 379 0.21 4.71 1.09
CA ARG A 379 -0.79 4.11 1.98
C ARG A 379 -0.36 2.73 2.44
N PRO A 380 -0.47 2.42 3.75
CA PRO A 380 -0.25 1.07 4.26
C PRO A 380 -1.34 0.12 3.76
N ILE A 381 -0.99 -1.16 3.66
CA ILE A 381 -1.89 -2.20 3.18
C ILE A 381 -2.12 -3.23 4.27
N LEU A 382 -3.40 -3.62 4.41
CA LEU A 382 -3.81 -4.80 5.13
C LEU A 382 -4.23 -5.85 4.11
N TRP A 383 -3.64 -7.05 4.19
CA TRP A 383 -4.07 -8.18 3.39
C TRP A 383 -5.18 -8.96 4.09
N VAL A 384 -6.21 -9.31 3.34
CA VAL A 384 -7.32 -10.14 3.79
C VAL A 384 -7.31 -11.43 2.99
N PRO A 385 -6.80 -12.52 3.54
CA PRO A 385 -6.83 -13.83 2.89
C PRO A 385 -8.26 -14.28 2.64
N GLU A 386 -8.42 -15.00 1.55
CA GLU A 386 -9.72 -15.51 1.13
C GLU A 386 -10.18 -16.64 2.03
N ARG A 387 -11.42 -16.54 2.50
CA ARG A 387 -12.10 -17.59 3.25
C ARG A 387 -13.57 -17.68 2.86
N PHE A 388 -13.85 -18.36 1.74
CA PHE A 388 -15.20 -18.57 1.25
C PHE A 388 -15.52 -20.06 1.13
N ARG A 389 -16.53 -20.51 1.85
CA ARG A 389 -16.97 -21.92 1.88
C ARG A 389 -17.54 -22.47 0.58
N LYS A 390 -17.98 -21.65 -0.35
CA LYS A 390 -18.87 -22.15 -1.42
C LYS A 390 -18.23 -23.10 -2.40
N LEU A 391 -16.94 -22.96 -2.69
CA LEU A 391 -16.24 -23.80 -3.67
C LEU A 391 -14.94 -24.38 -3.15
N ARG A 392 -14.18 -23.60 -2.38
CA ARG A 392 -12.84 -23.94 -1.88
C ARG A 392 -12.39 -22.93 -0.84
N GLU A 393 -11.69 -23.41 0.15
CA GLU A 393 -11.04 -22.59 1.17
C GLU A 393 -9.53 -22.65 0.98
N LEU A 394 -8.82 -21.68 1.54
CA LEU A 394 -7.37 -21.80 1.68
C LEU A 394 -7.03 -23.01 2.53
N ASP A 395 -6.10 -23.80 2.06
CA ASP A 395 -5.40 -24.78 2.86
C ASP A 395 -4.48 -24.06 3.86
N GLY A 396 -4.23 -24.65 5.02
CA GLY A 396 -3.34 -24.04 6.01
C GLY A 396 -1.93 -23.78 5.49
N ALA A 397 -1.38 -24.68 4.67
CA ALA A 397 -0.07 -24.50 4.06
C ALA A 397 -0.06 -23.38 3.01
N GLU A 398 -1.13 -23.22 2.23
CA GLU A 398 -1.31 -22.10 1.31
C GLU A 398 -1.37 -20.77 2.05
N TYR A 399 -2.13 -20.72 3.16
CA TYR A 399 -2.20 -19.53 4.02
C TYR A 399 -0.81 -19.14 4.54
N ALA A 400 -0.05 -20.10 5.07
CA ALA A 400 1.27 -19.82 5.61
C ALA A 400 2.21 -19.21 4.56
N VAL A 401 2.24 -19.78 3.34
CA VAL A 401 3.03 -19.23 2.22
C VAL A 401 2.59 -17.80 1.89
N LEU A 402 1.29 -17.57 1.71
CA LEU A 402 0.76 -16.27 1.32
C LEU A 402 0.95 -15.21 2.40
N ALA A 403 0.83 -15.57 3.67
CA ALA A 403 1.04 -14.64 4.78
C ALA A 403 2.50 -14.12 4.82
N TRP A 404 3.49 -15.00 4.60
CA TRP A 404 4.87 -14.58 4.49
C TRP A 404 5.16 -13.81 3.20
N CYS A 405 4.54 -14.18 2.08
CA CYS A 405 4.58 -13.36 0.86
C CYS A 405 4.10 -11.94 1.14
N ALA A 406 2.94 -11.80 1.78
CA ALA A 406 2.37 -10.50 2.12
C ALA A 406 3.35 -9.64 2.93
N MET A 407 3.99 -10.21 3.97
CA MET A 407 4.97 -9.49 4.79
C MET A 407 6.17 -9.04 3.96
N LEU A 408 6.76 -9.91 3.15
CA LEU A 408 7.93 -9.57 2.32
C LEU A 408 7.59 -8.61 1.17
N ARG A 409 6.33 -8.57 0.73
CA ARG A 409 5.83 -7.56 -0.23
C ARG A 409 5.62 -6.18 0.40
N GLY A 410 5.65 -6.06 1.73
CA GLY A 410 5.49 -4.80 2.45
C GLY A 410 4.06 -4.55 2.95
N VAL A 411 3.24 -5.56 3.01
CA VAL A 411 1.94 -5.49 3.70
C VAL A 411 2.18 -5.21 5.19
N ARG A 412 1.40 -4.32 5.77
CA ARG A 412 1.57 -3.88 7.16
C ARG A 412 0.62 -4.55 8.15
N GLY A 413 -0.38 -5.26 7.63
CA GLY A 413 -1.28 -6.03 8.48
C GLY A 413 -1.89 -7.21 7.76
N VAL A 414 -2.08 -8.30 8.50
CA VAL A 414 -2.83 -9.49 8.05
C VAL A 414 -4.12 -9.54 8.82
N ARG A 415 -5.24 -9.52 8.09
CA ARG A 415 -6.58 -9.59 8.66
C ARG A 415 -7.29 -10.81 8.12
N VAL A 416 -7.54 -11.81 8.97
CA VAL A 416 -8.31 -12.97 8.55
C VAL A 416 -9.78 -12.59 8.39
N HIS A 417 -10.37 -12.92 7.26
CA HIS A 417 -11.78 -12.65 7.00
C HIS A 417 -12.66 -13.65 7.78
N HIS A 418 -13.63 -13.12 8.51
CA HIS A 418 -14.66 -13.92 9.14
C HIS A 418 -15.96 -13.76 8.35
N TRP A 419 -16.31 -14.79 7.60
CA TRP A 419 -17.55 -14.81 6.81
C TRP A 419 -18.68 -15.59 7.50
N LEU A 420 -18.53 -16.05 8.74
CA LEU A 420 -19.33 -17.14 9.24
C LEU A 420 -20.38 -16.81 10.26
N ASN A 421 -21.41 -17.64 10.17
CA ASN A 421 -22.59 -17.68 11.01
C ASN A 421 -22.33 -18.11 12.46
N ASP A 422 -21.09 -18.48 12.82
CA ASP A 422 -20.73 -18.77 14.20
C ASP A 422 -19.69 -17.75 14.71
N PRO A 423 -20.15 -16.80 15.53
CA PRO A 423 -19.24 -15.84 16.14
C PRO A 423 -18.32 -16.45 17.21
N LYS A 424 -18.57 -17.72 17.64
CA LYS A 424 -17.83 -18.34 18.74
C LYS A 424 -16.53 -19.01 18.30
N ASP A 425 -16.51 -19.62 17.11
CA ASP A 425 -15.28 -20.19 16.56
C ASP A 425 -15.19 -19.93 15.05
N PRO A 426 -14.43 -18.90 14.64
CA PRO A 426 -14.29 -18.55 13.24
C PRO A 426 -13.62 -19.62 12.39
N PHE A 427 -13.01 -20.64 12.99
CA PHE A 427 -12.23 -21.67 12.31
C PHE A 427 -12.71 -23.10 12.59
N ALA A 428 -13.83 -23.29 13.31
CA ALA A 428 -14.32 -24.61 13.73
C ALA A 428 -14.45 -25.63 12.59
N ASP A 429 -14.69 -25.14 11.39
CA ASP A 429 -14.87 -25.95 10.19
C ASP A 429 -13.62 -26.16 9.34
N ASN A 430 -12.51 -25.51 9.70
CA ASN A 430 -11.21 -25.69 9.04
C ASN A 430 -10.05 -25.64 10.06
N PRO A 431 -9.87 -26.73 10.82
CA PRO A 431 -8.84 -26.78 11.86
C PRO A 431 -7.42 -26.63 11.30
N GLY A 432 -7.15 -27.10 10.09
CA GLY A 432 -5.84 -26.91 9.44
C GLY A 432 -5.52 -25.46 9.16
N LEU A 433 -6.50 -24.66 8.76
CA LEU A 433 -6.34 -23.21 8.62
C LEU A 433 -6.19 -22.54 9.99
N ALA A 434 -6.97 -22.98 10.99
CA ALA A 434 -6.85 -22.48 12.36
C ALA A 434 -5.43 -22.65 12.91
N ASP A 435 -4.86 -23.82 12.75
CA ASP A 435 -3.50 -24.13 13.20
C ASP A 435 -2.44 -23.30 12.44
N ALA A 436 -2.63 -23.13 11.14
CA ALA A 436 -1.74 -22.29 10.32
C ALA A 436 -1.80 -20.81 10.73
N VAL A 437 -2.97 -20.29 11.07
CA VAL A 437 -3.14 -18.92 11.57
C VAL A 437 -2.43 -18.76 12.92
N LYS A 438 -2.63 -19.71 13.86
CA LYS A 438 -1.94 -19.70 15.16
C LYS A 438 -0.42 -19.75 14.99
N GLY A 439 0.06 -20.67 14.16
CA GLY A 439 1.48 -20.82 13.86
C GLY A 439 2.08 -19.55 13.27
N PHE A 440 1.43 -18.98 12.25
CA PHE A 440 1.87 -17.72 11.67
C PHE A 440 1.89 -16.59 12.71
N ASN A 441 0.85 -16.42 13.52
CA ASN A 441 0.77 -15.35 14.51
C ASN A 441 1.86 -15.49 15.59
N ALA A 442 2.18 -16.72 16.02
CA ALA A 442 3.27 -16.99 16.95
C ALA A 442 4.63 -16.61 16.37
N ASP A 443 4.92 -17.05 15.14
CA ASP A 443 6.15 -16.69 14.42
C ASP A 443 6.24 -15.20 14.12
N PHE A 444 5.12 -14.61 13.72
CA PHE A 444 4.99 -13.18 13.47
C PHE A 444 5.35 -12.38 14.74
N GLY A 445 4.79 -12.76 15.90
CA GLY A 445 5.10 -12.12 17.18
C GLY A 445 6.60 -12.18 17.52
N ARG A 446 7.24 -13.34 17.31
CA ARG A 446 8.68 -13.53 17.52
C ARG A 446 9.53 -12.71 16.53
N LEU A 447 9.10 -12.59 15.29
CA LEU A 447 9.83 -11.87 14.24
C LEU A 447 9.44 -10.38 14.12
N ARG A 448 8.45 -9.94 14.87
CA ARG A 448 7.87 -8.59 14.80
C ARG A 448 8.91 -7.47 14.80
N PRO A 449 9.94 -7.45 15.68
CA PRO A 449 10.94 -6.37 15.66
C PRO A 449 11.66 -6.24 14.32
N ARG A 450 11.89 -7.36 13.63
CA ARG A 450 12.50 -7.38 12.27
C ARG A 450 11.50 -6.94 11.20
N LEU A 451 10.24 -7.40 11.30
CA LEU A 451 9.17 -7.10 10.35
C LEU A 451 8.74 -5.63 10.38
N GLU A 452 8.74 -5.00 11.55
CA GLU A 452 8.43 -3.58 11.70
C GLU A 452 9.39 -2.69 10.92
N ARG A 453 10.63 -3.12 10.78
CA ARG A 453 11.69 -2.43 10.04
C ARG A 453 11.93 -3.01 8.64
N LEU A 454 11.06 -3.91 8.18
CA LEU A 454 11.22 -4.59 6.90
C LEU A 454 10.82 -3.67 5.74
N LEU A 455 11.76 -3.47 4.82
CA LEU A 455 11.61 -2.75 3.57
C LEU A 455 11.66 -3.75 2.41
N PRO A 456 10.61 -3.87 1.58
CA PRO A 456 10.64 -4.75 0.42
C PRO A 456 11.78 -4.36 -0.53
N ALA A 457 12.71 -5.26 -0.80
CA ALA A 457 13.93 -4.93 -1.52
C ALA A 457 13.98 -5.49 -2.94
N GLY A 458 13.44 -6.68 -3.16
CA GLY A 458 13.46 -7.29 -4.48
C GLY A 458 12.81 -8.65 -4.56
N GLU A 459 12.87 -9.20 -5.75
CA GLU A 459 12.44 -10.56 -6.06
C GLU A 459 13.33 -11.18 -7.12
N SER A 460 13.49 -12.48 -7.08
CA SER A 460 14.18 -13.26 -8.10
C SER A 460 13.53 -14.62 -8.25
N GLU A 461 13.74 -15.25 -9.40
CA GLU A 461 13.22 -16.59 -9.70
C GLU A 461 14.32 -17.44 -10.31
N ASP A 462 14.56 -18.59 -9.73
CA ASP A 462 15.31 -19.68 -10.35
C ASP A 462 14.31 -20.58 -11.11
N ARG A 463 14.19 -20.32 -12.40
CA ARG A 463 13.24 -21.03 -13.26
C ARG A 463 13.58 -22.51 -13.41
N ALA A 464 14.85 -22.86 -13.38
CA ALA A 464 15.30 -24.25 -13.53
C ALA A 464 14.91 -25.06 -12.28
N ALA A 465 15.16 -24.52 -11.11
CA ALA A 465 14.76 -25.14 -9.86
C ALA A 465 13.27 -24.96 -9.54
N ARG A 466 12.57 -24.03 -10.20
CA ARG A 466 11.22 -23.57 -9.86
C ARG A 466 11.16 -23.06 -8.42
N VAL A 467 12.02 -22.11 -8.12
CA VAL A 467 12.11 -21.45 -6.81
C VAL A 467 12.01 -19.95 -6.99
N ALA A 468 11.14 -19.31 -6.21
CA ALA A 468 11.06 -17.85 -6.12
C ALA A 468 11.62 -17.37 -4.78
N VAL A 469 12.28 -16.21 -4.80
CA VAL A 469 12.83 -15.58 -3.62
C VAL A 469 12.29 -14.15 -3.51
N LEU A 470 11.66 -13.83 -2.39
CA LEU A 470 11.31 -12.45 -2.02
C LEU A 470 12.33 -11.96 -1.01
N GLU A 471 12.80 -10.75 -1.20
CA GLU A 471 13.84 -10.12 -0.40
C GLU A 471 13.29 -8.91 0.35
N GLY A 472 13.54 -8.85 1.66
CA GLY A 472 13.26 -7.70 2.49
C GLY A 472 14.48 -7.32 3.33
N TRP A 473 14.74 -6.02 3.49
CA TRP A 473 15.81 -5.49 4.32
C TRP A 473 15.21 -4.95 5.62
N SER A 474 15.62 -5.51 6.75
CA SER A 474 15.21 -5.01 8.07
C SER A 474 16.13 -3.86 8.51
N GLY A 475 15.87 -2.68 7.96
CA GLY A 475 16.81 -1.57 8.10
C GLY A 475 18.18 -1.96 7.58
N ASP A 476 19.19 -1.75 8.40
CA ASP A 476 20.57 -2.19 8.20
C ASP A 476 20.98 -3.34 9.14
N ASP A 477 20.00 -3.99 9.80
CA ASP A 477 20.25 -5.10 10.74
C ASP A 477 20.52 -6.41 10.01
N GLY A 478 19.91 -6.62 8.88
CA GLY A 478 20.06 -7.83 8.09
C GLY A 478 19.06 -7.95 6.95
N VAL A 479 19.07 -9.10 6.31
CA VAL A 479 18.20 -9.44 5.18
C VAL A 479 17.32 -10.63 5.55
N LEU A 480 16.03 -10.49 5.29
CA LEU A 480 15.06 -11.57 5.38
C LEU A 480 14.67 -12.02 3.98
N MET A 481 14.78 -13.30 3.70
CA MET A 481 14.42 -13.87 2.42
C MET A 481 13.35 -14.94 2.60
N LEU A 482 12.26 -14.83 1.84
CA LEU A 482 11.31 -15.91 1.69
C LEU A 482 11.67 -16.71 0.43
N VAL A 483 12.14 -17.92 0.62
CA VAL A 483 12.45 -18.88 -0.44
C VAL A 483 11.24 -19.77 -0.64
N ARG A 484 10.60 -19.70 -1.79
CA ARG A 484 9.35 -20.40 -2.11
C ARG A 484 9.58 -21.49 -3.12
N ASN A 485 9.07 -22.66 -2.84
CA ASN A 485 9.02 -23.77 -3.80
C ASN A 485 7.78 -23.61 -4.71
N LEU A 486 8.00 -23.51 -6.01
CA LEU A 486 6.94 -23.37 -7.01
C LEU A 486 6.51 -24.73 -7.62
N ARG A 487 7.00 -25.86 -7.05
CA ARG A 487 6.61 -27.23 -7.43
C ARG A 487 5.43 -27.68 -6.59
N TYR A 488 4.33 -26.95 -6.68
CA TYR A 488 3.11 -27.26 -5.91
C TYR A 488 1.95 -27.70 -6.81
N ASP A 489 1.04 -28.45 -6.21
CA ASP A 489 -0.28 -28.81 -6.74
C ASP A 489 -1.35 -28.24 -5.79
N THR A 490 -2.19 -27.39 -6.33
CA THR A 490 -3.29 -26.79 -5.53
C THR A 490 -4.38 -27.79 -5.16
N GLY A 491 -4.38 -28.98 -5.74
CA GLY A 491 -5.42 -29.98 -5.54
C GLY A 491 -6.81 -29.57 -6.05
N ILE A 492 -6.87 -28.54 -6.91
CA ILE A 492 -8.11 -28.02 -7.47
C ILE A 492 -8.35 -28.64 -8.84
N ASP A 493 -9.53 -29.23 -9.01
CA ASP A 493 -10.03 -29.66 -10.32
C ASP A 493 -10.41 -28.44 -11.15
N LEU A 494 -9.80 -28.28 -12.33
CA LEU A 494 -9.97 -27.07 -13.14
C LEU A 494 -11.34 -26.98 -13.84
N GLU A 495 -12.04 -28.12 -14.06
CA GLU A 495 -13.36 -28.15 -14.68
C GLU A 495 -14.44 -27.81 -13.65
N THR A 496 -14.45 -28.54 -12.54
CA THR A 496 -15.42 -28.34 -11.47
C THR A 496 -15.09 -27.16 -10.58
N LYS A 497 -13.85 -26.68 -10.65
CA LYS A 497 -13.30 -25.62 -9.80
C LYS A 497 -13.37 -25.93 -8.31
N ARG A 498 -13.39 -27.20 -7.93
CA ARG A 498 -13.44 -27.67 -6.54
C ARG A 498 -12.11 -28.24 -6.11
N ARG A 499 -11.81 -28.11 -4.83
CA ARG A 499 -10.68 -28.82 -4.24
C ARG A 499 -11.05 -30.31 -4.09
N ILE A 500 -10.28 -31.16 -4.74
CA ILE A 500 -10.45 -32.61 -4.72
C ILE A 500 -9.34 -33.34 -3.97
N ARG A 501 -8.23 -32.65 -3.71
CA ARG A 501 -7.08 -33.13 -2.94
C ARG A 501 -6.51 -32.00 -2.09
N PRO A 502 -5.83 -32.29 -0.96
CA PRO A 502 -5.08 -31.30 -0.23
C PRO A 502 -4.02 -30.61 -1.10
N PHE A 503 -3.65 -29.41 -0.72
CA PHE A 503 -2.47 -28.73 -1.27
C PHE A 503 -1.23 -29.58 -1.02
N ALA A 504 -0.41 -29.76 -2.03
CA ALA A 504 0.79 -30.58 -1.95
C ALA A 504 1.97 -29.88 -2.61
N VAL A 505 3.17 -30.11 -2.08
CA VAL A 505 4.41 -29.57 -2.60
C VAL A 505 5.41 -30.72 -2.79
N SER A 506 6.06 -30.77 -3.95
CA SER A 506 7.19 -31.66 -4.16
C SER A 506 8.46 -31.03 -3.56
N PRO A 507 9.01 -31.56 -2.45
CA PRO A 507 10.15 -30.93 -1.78
C PRO A 507 11.39 -30.91 -2.68
N ILE A 508 12.22 -29.90 -2.49
CA ILE A 508 13.52 -29.77 -3.15
C ILE A 508 14.58 -30.00 -2.07
N ARG A 509 15.48 -30.96 -2.30
CA ARG A 509 16.58 -31.25 -1.39
C ARG A 509 17.84 -30.51 -1.82
N ASP A 510 18.66 -30.12 -0.84
CA ASP A 510 19.98 -29.50 -1.02
C ASP A 510 19.97 -28.32 -2.00
N TYR A 511 18.94 -27.45 -1.88
CA TYR A 511 18.83 -26.30 -2.74
C TYR A 511 19.93 -25.28 -2.46
N ALA A 512 20.78 -25.01 -3.45
CA ALA A 512 21.84 -24.01 -3.34
C ALA A 512 21.31 -22.61 -3.69
N LEU A 513 20.92 -21.86 -2.67
CA LEU A 513 20.53 -20.47 -2.80
C LEU A 513 21.76 -19.58 -3.00
N SER A 514 21.78 -18.81 -4.07
CA SER A 514 22.80 -17.79 -4.32
C SER A 514 22.17 -16.41 -4.20
N TYR A 515 22.68 -15.60 -3.28
CA TYR A 515 22.17 -14.26 -2.99
C TYR A 515 23.24 -13.18 -3.20
N ARG A 516 22.96 -12.19 -4.04
CA ARG A 516 23.84 -11.04 -4.23
C ARG A 516 23.70 -10.08 -3.07
N LEU A 517 24.75 -9.96 -2.27
CA LEU A 517 24.78 -9.11 -1.08
C LEU A 517 24.59 -7.63 -1.45
N PRO A 518 23.75 -6.88 -0.73
CA PRO A 518 23.77 -5.44 -0.81
C PRO A 518 25.09 -4.90 -0.21
N LYS A 519 25.56 -3.75 -0.72
CA LYS A 519 26.88 -3.20 -0.34
C LYS A 519 27.03 -2.87 1.15
N TRP A 520 25.92 -2.61 1.82
CA TRP A 520 25.91 -2.29 3.25
C TRP A 520 26.00 -3.53 4.16
N LEU A 521 25.67 -4.72 3.64
CA LEU A 521 25.61 -5.96 4.41
C LEU A 521 26.96 -6.66 4.43
N THR A 522 27.50 -6.86 5.62
CA THR A 522 28.56 -7.84 5.86
C THR A 522 27.88 -9.07 6.43
N PRO A 523 27.80 -10.17 5.67
CA PRO A 523 27.00 -11.31 6.12
C PRO A 523 27.59 -11.97 7.36
N GLY A 524 26.74 -12.17 8.33
CA GLY A 524 26.98 -12.99 9.52
C GLY A 524 26.43 -14.41 9.32
N ALA A 525 25.79 -14.94 10.34
CA ALA A 525 25.14 -16.25 10.28
C ALA A 525 23.88 -16.20 9.39
N ALA A 526 23.63 -17.29 8.67
CA ALA A 526 22.34 -17.55 8.07
C ALA A 526 21.55 -18.51 8.96
N VAL A 527 20.29 -18.17 9.22
CA VAL A 527 19.40 -19.02 10.03
C VAL A 527 18.04 -19.14 9.35
N ASP A 528 17.41 -20.28 9.44
CA ASP A 528 15.98 -20.39 9.18
C ASP A 528 15.24 -19.63 10.29
N ALA A 529 14.58 -18.54 9.93
CA ALA A 529 13.95 -17.66 10.90
C ALA A 529 12.74 -18.28 11.61
N LEU A 530 12.15 -19.34 11.05
CA LEU A 530 11.02 -20.06 11.65
C LEU A 530 11.49 -21.12 12.64
N SER A 531 12.44 -21.96 12.26
CA SER A 531 12.93 -23.05 13.10
C SER A 531 14.09 -22.66 14.01
N GLY A 532 14.84 -21.59 13.69
CA GLY A 532 16.10 -21.25 14.33
C GLY A 532 17.30 -22.08 13.86
N GLU A 533 17.10 -22.97 12.89
CA GLU A 533 18.15 -23.81 12.34
C GLU A 533 19.25 -22.97 11.69
N ARG A 534 20.50 -23.20 12.06
CA ARG A 534 21.64 -22.54 11.43
C ARG A 534 21.93 -23.20 10.08
N LEU A 535 22.00 -22.38 9.04
CA LEU A 535 22.28 -22.84 7.69
C LEU A 535 23.75 -22.58 7.34
N GLU A 536 24.37 -23.54 6.68
CA GLU A 536 25.73 -23.37 6.19
C GLU A 536 25.76 -22.38 5.03
N GLY A 537 26.56 -21.33 5.18
CA GLY A 537 26.67 -20.28 4.16
C GLY A 537 28.10 -19.78 3.99
N THR A 538 28.45 -19.40 2.77
CA THR A 538 29.75 -18.83 2.42
C THR A 538 29.57 -17.57 1.58
N ALA A 539 30.37 -16.54 1.90
CA ALA A 539 30.39 -15.30 1.13
C ALA A 539 31.65 -15.22 0.26
N THR A 540 31.48 -15.07 -1.03
CA THR A 540 32.59 -14.92 -1.97
C THR A 540 32.21 -13.92 -3.07
N ASN A 541 33.07 -12.93 -3.31
CA ASN A 541 32.89 -11.92 -4.37
C ASN A 541 31.52 -11.21 -4.34
N GLY A 542 31.01 -10.86 -3.14
CA GLY A 542 29.73 -10.19 -2.96
C GLY A 542 28.50 -11.08 -3.23
N VAL A 543 28.70 -12.39 -3.30
CA VAL A 543 27.61 -13.37 -3.38
C VAL A 543 27.66 -14.24 -2.13
N PHE A 544 26.54 -14.36 -1.47
CA PHE A 544 26.33 -15.29 -0.36
C PHE A 544 25.65 -16.55 -0.90
N LYS A 545 26.26 -17.68 -0.65
CA LYS A 545 25.70 -18.99 -1.01
C LYS A 545 25.31 -19.71 0.27
N VAL A 546 24.10 -20.23 0.31
CA VAL A 546 23.59 -21.01 1.43
C VAL A 546 22.89 -22.27 0.91
N THR A 547 23.16 -23.42 1.54
CA THR A 547 22.45 -24.65 1.23
C THR A 547 21.21 -24.77 2.10
N VAL A 548 20.06 -24.94 1.46
CA VAL A 548 18.78 -25.24 2.11
C VAL A 548 18.60 -26.76 2.04
N PRO A 549 18.74 -27.49 3.16
CA PRO A 549 18.74 -28.96 3.13
C PRO A 549 17.46 -29.54 2.57
N GLU A 550 16.32 -28.97 2.96
CA GLU A 550 15.02 -29.33 2.43
C GLU A 550 14.14 -28.09 2.31
N LEU A 551 13.67 -27.83 1.12
CA LEU A 551 12.71 -26.79 0.80
C LEU A 551 11.34 -27.45 0.56
N GLY A 552 10.51 -27.47 1.59
CA GLY A 552 9.09 -27.84 1.48
C GLY A 552 8.32 -26.76 0.70
N SER A 553 7.27 -26.20 1.25
CA SER A 553 6.53 -25.11 0.59
C SER A 553 7.33 -23.79 0.59
N HIS A 554 8.01 -23.48 1.68
CA HIS A 554 8.83 -22.28 1.84
C HIS A 554 9.83 -22.41 3.00
N ARG A 555 10.83 -21.52 2.99
CA ARG A 555 11.75 -21.25 4.10
C ARG A 555 11.90 -19.74 4.27
N LEU A 556 12.03 -19.30 5.49
CA LEU A 556 12.27 -17.90 5.82
C LEU A 556 13.69 -17.75 6.35
N ILE A 557 14.60 -17.27 5.51
CA ILE A 557 16.03 -17.22 5.82
C ILE A 557 16.41 -15.81 6.27
N TRP A 558 17.01 -15.70 7.45
CA TRP A 558 17.58 -14.48 7.97
C TRP A 558 19.10 -14.51 7.83
N ILE A 559 19.69 -13.42 7.33
CA ILE A 559 21.14 -13.19 7.29
C ILE A 559 21.43 -11.95 8.11
N ASP A 560 22.15 -12.11 9.22
CA ASP A 560 22.57 -11.01 10.09
C ASP A 560 23.61 -10.11 9.43
N ASN A 561 23.64 -8.84 9.83
CA ASN A 561 24.72 -7.94 9.50
C ASN A 561 25.79 -7.96 10.61
N ALA A 562 26.88 -8.70 10.38
CA ALA A 562 27.97 -8.88 11.34
C ALA A 562 28.63 -7.57 11.82
N LYS A 563 28.51 -6.47 11.05
CA LYS A 563 29.07 -5.16 11.49
C LYS A 563 28.37 -4.57 12.72
N LYS A 564 27.15 -4.99 13.03
CA LYS A 564 26.41 -4.47 14.18
C LYS A 564 26.65 -5.24 15.49
N GLU A 565 27.12 -6.48 15.41
CA GLU A 565 27.42 -7.26 16.63
C GLU A 565 28.64 -6.74 17.39
N VAL A 566 29.50 -5.92 16.78
CA VAL A 566 30.73 -5.39 17.39
C VAL A 566 30.50 -4.09 18.18
N GLY A 567 29.27 -3.54 18.16
CA GLY A 567 28.92 -2.23 18.76
C GLY A 567 27.88 -2.26 19.88
N GLN A 568 27.46 -3.44 20.33
CA GLN A 568 26.66 -3.65 21.54
C GLN A 568 27.56 -4.25 22.64
#